data_13e97462f733e4ae76c01fb373eacbcd
#
_entry.id   13e97462f733e4ae76c01fb373eacbcd
#
_cell.length_a   1.000
_cell.length_b   1.000
_cell.length_c   1.000
_cell.angle_alpha   90.00
_cell.angle_beta   90.00
_cell.angle_gamma   90.00
#
_symmetry.space_group_name_H-M   'P 1'
#
loop_
_entity.id
_entity.type
_entity.pdbx_description
1 polymer ?
#
loop_
_entity_poly.entity_id
_entity_poly.type
_entity_poly.pdbx_seq_one_letter_code
_entity_poly.pdbx_strand_id
1 'polypeptide(L)' 'MLDNKTKELIAIGASVSCNCHPCVKFHLDKAGKLGIEPQDIKEALKVGMMVRSGAAGEMDKLLSEVSGEPGIDIA' A
#
# COMPACT_ATOMS: atom_id res chain seq x y z
N MET A 1 3.51 -19.89 -12.53
CA MET A 1 3.27 -19.82 -11.07
C MET A 1 4.25 -18.86 -10.43
N LEU A 2 3.77 -18.03 -9.51
CA LEU A 2 4.64 -17.11 -8.79
C LEU A 2 5.48 -17.83 -7.75
N ASP A 3 6.76 -17.48 -7.65
CA ASP A 3 7.61 -18.05 -6.60
C ASP A 3 7.36 -17.35 -5.26
N ASN A 4 7.96 -17.90 -4.20
CA ASN A 4 7.73 -17.41 -2.85
C ASN A 4 8.27 -15.97 -2.64
N LYS A 5 9.37 -15.63 -3.28
CA LYS A 5 9.94 -14.28 -3.20
C LYS A 5 9.02 -13.26 -3.84
N THR A 6 8.49 -13.57 -5.02
CA THR A 6 7.54 -12.70 -5.71
C THR A 6 6.26 -12.50 -4.91
N LYS A 7 5.71 -13.60 -4.36
CA LYS A 7 4.52 -13.53 -3.50
C LYS A 7 4.77 -12.62 -2.30
N GLU A 8 5.94 -12.69 -1.70
CA GLU A 8 6.28 -11.89 -0.53
C GLU A 8 6.43 -10.40 -0.88
N LEU A 9 7.01 -10.09 -2.04
CA LEU A 9 7.10 -8.72 -2.51
C LEU A 9 5.70 -8.13 -2.75
N ILE A 10 4.79 -8.91 -3.31
CA ILE A 10 3.39 -8.51 -3.49
C ILE A 10 2.75 -8.25 -2.14
N ALA A 11 2.96 -9.14 -1.16
CA ALA A 11 2.40 -8.98 0.18
C ALA A 11 2.91 -7.71 0.87
N ILE A 12 4.18 -7.36 0.69
CA ILE A 12 4.75 -6.13 1.22
C ILE A 12 4.02 -4.92 0.64
N GLY A 13 3.89 -4.85 -0.68
CA GLY A 13 3.21 -3.75 -1.34
C GLY A 13 1.75 -3.64 -0.94
N ALA A 14 1.05 -4.77 -0.87
CA ALA A 14 -0.34 -4.83 -0.43
C ALA A 14 -0.50 -4.33 1.00
N SER A 15 0.42 -4.73 1.89
CA SER A 15 0.40 -4.33 3.31
C SER A 15 0.54 -2.81 3.48
N VAL A 16 1.42 -2.19 2.69
CA VAL A 16 1.59 -0.73 2.71
C VAL A 16 0.34 -0.06 2.17
N SER A 17 -0.20 -0.55 1.05
CA SER A 17 -1.34 0.08 0.40
C SER A 17 -2.60 0.11 1.27
N CYS A 18 -2.76 -0.88 2.16
CA CYS A 18 -3.91 -0.95 3.07
C CYS A 18 -3.60 -0.46 4.50
N ASN A 19 -2.45 0.17 4.71
CA ASN A 19 -2.05 0.72 6.01
C ASN A 19 -2.00 -0.31 7.14
N CYS A 20 -1.61 -1.54 6.83
CA CYS A 20 -1.54 -2.59 7.85
C CYS A 20 -0.15 -2.65 8.47
N HIS A 21 0.04 -1.98 9.61
CA HIS A 21 1.34 -1.91 10.28
C HIS A 21 1.89 -3.30 10.69
N PRO A 22 1.12 -4.18 11.36
CA PRO A 22 1.65 -5.50 11.70
C PRO A 22 1.92 -6.36 10.47
N CYS A 23 1.17 -6.17 9.39
CA CYS A 23 1.40 -6.90 8.14
C CYS A 23 2.74 -6.51 7.52
N VAL A 24 3.05 -5.21 7.49
CA VAL A 24 4.33 -4.73 6.96
C VAL A 24 5.49 -5.35 7.76
N LYS A 25 5.41 -5.31 9.08
CA LYS A 25 6.45 -5.87 9.94
C LYS A 25 6.64 -7.36 9.71
N PHE A 26 5.53 -8.11 9.63
CA PHE A 26 5.55 -9.54 9.40
C PHE A 26 6.20 -9.88 8.07
N HIS A 27 5.79 -9.22 7.01
CA HIS A 27 6.29 -9.51 5.66
C HIS A 27 7.71 -9.03 5.43
N LEU A 28 8.13 -7.94 6.06
CA LEU A 28 9.54 -7.52 6.00
C LEU A 28 10.45 -8.53 6.67
N ASP A 29 10.05 -9.08 7.83
CA ASP A 29 10.80 -10.12 8.51
C ASP A 29 10.90 -11.38 7.64
N LYS A 30 9.78 -11.79 7.08
CA LYS A 30 9.73 -12.97 6.22
C LYS A 30 10.58 -12.77 4.96
N ALA A 31 10.55 -11.58 4.37
CA ALA A 31 11.35 -11.26 3.19
C ALA A 31 12.85 -11.37 3.50
N GLY A 32 13.26 -10.90 4.67
CA GLY A 32 14.64 -11.03 5.13
C GLY A 32 15.06 -12.49 5.26
N LYS A 33 14.19 -13.33 5.82
CA LYS A 33 14.44 -14.75 5.98
C LYS A 33 14.51 -15.50 4.63
N LEU A 34 13.77 -15.02 3.64
CA LEU A 34 13.81 -15.60 2.29
C LEU A 34 15.00 -15.11 1.48
N GLY A 35 15.79 -14.18 2.01
CA GLY A 35 16.95 -13.65 1.31
C GLY A 35 16.62 -12.75 0.15
N ILE A 36 15.48 -12.04 0.21
CA ILE A 36 15.10 -11.10 -0.85
C ILE A 36 16.06 -9.90 -0.81
N GLU A 37 16.50 -9.48 -1.99
CA GLU A 37 17.41 -8.33 -2.10
C GLU A 37 16.79 -7.08 -1.49
N PRO A 38 17.54 -6.32 -0.67
CA PRO A 38 17.02 -5.10 -0.05
C PRO A 38 16.47 -4.09 -1.05
N GLN A 39 17.05 -4.01 -2.26
CA GLN A 39 16.56 -3.10 -3.29
C GLN A 39 15.16 -3.48 -3.76
N ASP A 40 14.91 -4.78 -3.92
CA ASP A 40 13.59 -5.27 -4.33
C ASP A 40 12.54 -4.99 -3.25
N ILE A 41 12.92 -5.13 -1.99
CA ILE A 41 12.03 -4.81 -0.86
C ILE A 41 11.68 -3.31 -0.89
N LYS A 42 12.67 -2.45 -1.10
CA LYS A 42 12.43 -1.00 -1.20
C LYS A 42 11.49 -0.66 -2.34
N GLU A 43 11.65 -1.31 -3.48
CA GLU A 43 10.77 -1.08 -4.62
C GLU A 43 9.34 -1.52 -4.32
N ALA A 44 9.16 -2.67 -3.67
CA ALA A 44 7.84 -3.15 -3.26
C ALA A 44 7.15 -2.16 -2.31
N LEU A 45 7.91 -1.61 -1.35
CA LEU A 45 7.40 -0.58 -0.43
C LEU A 45 6.95 0.66 -1.20
N LYS A 46 7.76 1.10 -2.18
CA LYS A 46 7.42 2.27 -3.00
C LYS A 46 6.17 2.06 -3.83
N VAL A 47 6.01 0.88 -4.41
CA VAL A 47 4.81 0.54 -5.18
C VAL A 47 3.58 0.60 -4.28
N GLY A 48 3.68 0.05 -3.07
CA GLY A 48 2.58 0.13 -2.09
C GLY A 48 2.22 1.56 -1.72
N MET A 49 3.23 2.41 -1.53
CA MET A 49 3.03 3.83 -1.24
C MET A 49 2.33 4.53 -2.41
N MET A 50 2.71 4.22 -3.64
CA MET A 50 2.14 4.79 -4.85
C MET A 50 0.65 4.41 -4.97
N VAL A 51 0.32 3.16 -4.74
CA VAL A 51 -1.08 2.67 -4.77
C VAL A 51 -1.90 3.38 -3.69
N ARG A 52 -1.36 3.46 -2.48
CA ARG A 52 -2.04 4.13 -1.36
C ARG A 52 -2.29 5.61 -1.66
N SER A 53 -1.29 6.29 -2.22
CA SER A 53 -1.41 7.70 -2.60
C SER A 53 -2.46 7.91 -3.69
N GLY A 54 -2.49 7.02 -4.68
CA GLY A 54 -3.50 7.06 -5.73
C GLY A 54 -4.91 6.88 -5.19
N ALA A 55 -5.08 5.93 -4.27
CA ALA A 55 -6.38 5.68 -3.62
C ALA A 55 -6.82 6.90 -2.80
N ALA A 56 -5.89 7.50 -2.05
CA ALA A 56 -6.18 8.72 -1.28
C ALA A 56 -6.61 9.87 -2.20
N GLY A 57 -5.92 10.02 -3.34
CA GLY A 57 -6.25 11.06 -4.32
C GLY A 57 -7.66 10.89 -4.90
N GLU A 58 -8.06 9.67 -5.19
CA GLU A 58 -9.42 9.38 -5.68
C GLU A 58 -10.47 9.66 -4.58
N MET A 59 -10.15 9.31 -3.33
CA MET A 59 -11.02 9.65 -2.20
C MET A 59 -11.18 11.17 -2.06
N ASP A 60 -10.09 11.90 -2.18
CA ASP A 60 -10.11 13.37 -2.09
C ASP A 60 -10.98 13.99 -3.18
N LYS A 61 -10.94 13.43 -4.40
CA LYS A 61 -11.82 13.88 -5.48
C LYS A 61 -13.28 13.65 -5.13
N LEU A 62 -13.59 12.46 -4.63
CA LEU A 62 -14.96 12.14 -4.20
C LEU A 62 -15.44 13.10 -3.12
N LEU A 63 -14.61 13.37 -2.12
CA LEU A 63 -14.95 14.26 -1.02
C LEU A 63 -15.19 15.70 -1.51
N SER A 64 -14.41 16.16 -2.50
CA SER A 64 -14.63 17.47 -3.12
C SER A 64 -15.98 17.54 -3.82
N GLU A 65 -16.37 16.49 -4.54
CA GLU A 65 -17.67 16.41 -5.21
C GLU A 65 -18.81 16.39 -4.19
N VAL A 66 -18.67 15.57 -3.14
CA VAL A 66 -19.70 15.43 -2.10
C VAL A 66 -19.85 16.72 -1.30
N SER A 67 -18.76 17.44 -1.01
CA SER A 67 -18.81 18.70 -0.26
C SER A 67 -19.52 19.80 -1.02
N GLY A 68 -19.65 19.66 -2.35
CA GLY A 68 -20.44 20.58 -3.18
C GLY A 68 -21.93 20.29 -3.15
N GLU A 69 -22.36 19.17 -2.56
CA GLU A 69 -23.76 18.79 -2.50
C GLU A 69 -24.51 19.59 -1.42
N PRO A 70 -25.76 20.02 -1.71
CA PRO A 70 -26.55 20.72 -0.69
C PRO A 70 -26.74 19.84 0.57
N GLY A 71 -26.53 20.45 1.73
CA GLY A 71 -26.74 19.78 3.02
C GLY A 71 -25.56 18.98 3.54
N ILE A 72 -24.44 18.93 2.79
CA ILE A 72 -23.23 18.25 3.24
C ILE A 72 -22.14 19.28 3.56
N ASP A 73 -21.66 19.25 4.80
CA ASP A 73 -20.61 20.13 5.28
C ASP A 73 -19.43 19.27 5.76
N ILE A 74 -18.31 19.36 5.07
CA ILE A 74 -17.10 18.60 5.37
C ILE A 74 -15.94 19.52 5.81
N ALA A 75 -16.22 20.75 6.09
CA ALA A 75 -15.22 21.76 6.44
C ALA A 75 -14.44 21.44 7.71
#